data_34aadf732d568eefbfb0ae43aca86987
#
_entry.id   34aadf732d568eefbfb0ae43aca86987
#
_cell.length_a   1.000
_cell.length_b   1.000
_cell.length_c   1.000
_cell.angle_alpha   90.00
_cell.angle_beta   90.00
_cell.angle_gamma   90.00
#
_symmetry.space_group_name_H-M   'P 1'
#
loop_
_entity.id
_entity.type
_entity.pdbx_description
1 polymer ?
#
loop_
_entity_poly.entity_id
_entity_poly.type
_entity_poly.pdbx_seq_one_letter_code
_entity_poly.pdbx_strand_id
1 'polypeptide(L)'
;MFPIRNTVPTRYPPVITWVLIATNCIAFLFEISLSPYELEQLLYQFALVPARYSEILASDEINPVIDDVLPLFTMMFLHGGWLHLILNMWTLWLFGPTIEDRLGHSRYLAFYLTCGVVASVAHIFFNPVSIVPALGASGAIAGVLGSYMRLFPLARVVVVVPILFIPLFFEVYAFFYVGFWFLMQVLQGMLDLAVTPTRADVAWWAHIGGFVAGFALVPLIVQSERRYRAYYRDEGVLGFDPEGRM
;
A
#
# COMPACT_ATOMS: atom_id res chain seq x y z
N MET A 1 16.06 7.51 -5.75
CA MET A 1 15.17 8.68 -5.53
C MET A 1 14.31 8.41 -4.32
N PHE A 2 14.45 9.20 -3.26
CA PHE A 2 13.70 9.02 -2.02
C PHE A 2 12.71 10.19 -1.86
N PRO A 3 11.40 9.95 -1.72
CA PRO A 3 10.41 11.01 -1.61
C PRO A 3 10.43 11.58 -0.19
N ILE A 4 10.44 12.89 -0.06
CA ILE A 4 10.50 13.57 1.25
C ILE A 4 9.30 14.47 1.53
N ARG A 5 8.59 14.88 0.49
CA ARG A 5 7.41 15.75 0.62
C ARG A 5 6.51 15.59 -0.59
N ASN A 6 5.21 15.63 -0.39
CA ASN A 6 4.23 15.93 -1.44
C ASN A 6 3.71 17.37 -1.29
N THR A 7 3.24 17.97 -2.36
CA THR A 7 2.83 19.38 -2.37
C THR A 7 1.32 19.57 -2.16
N VAL A 8 0.55 18.48 -2.11
CA VAL A 8 -0.90 18.57 -1.89
C VAL A 8 -1.19 18.90 -0.43
N PRO A 9 -1.79 20.04 -0.14
CA PRO A 9 -2.12 20.42 1.22
C PRO A 9 -3.31 19.60 1.75
N THR A 10 -3.27 19.31 3.04
CA THR A 10 -4.35 18.64 3.77
C THR A 10 -5.05 19.64 4.69
N ARG A 11 -6.35 19.47 4.86
CA ARG A 11 -7.19 20.34 5.70
C ARG A 11 -7.45 19.73 7.07
N TYR A 12 -7.60 18.42 7.12
CA TYR A 12 -7.98 17.70 8.32
C TYR A 12 -6.81 16.87 8.87
N PRO A 13 -6.72 16.68 10.20
CA PRO A 13 -5.69 15.84 10.78
C PRO A 13 -5.84 14.38 10.31
N PRO A 14 -4.75 13.71 9.92
CA PRO A 14 -4.78 12.34 9.39
C PRO A 14 -4.78 11.30 10.51
N VAL A 15 -5.87 11.23 11.26
CA VAL A 15 -5.99 10.41 12.47
C VAL A 15 -5.81 8.92 12.17
N ILE A 16 -6.45 8.43 11.10
CA ILE A 16 -6.36 7.00 10.74
C ILE A 16 -4.97 6.65 10.23
N THR A 17 -4.34 7.53 9.45
CA THR A 17 -2.95 7.35 9.03
C THR A 17 -2.02 7.19 10.24
N TRP A 18 -2.17 8.03 11.27
CA TRP A 18 -1.39 7.93 12.49
C TRP A 18 -1.68 6.65 13.27
N VAL A 19 -2.96 6.26 13.38
CA VAL A 19 -3.37 5.00 14.01
C VAL A 19 -2.77 3.80 13.29
N LEU A 20 -2.83 3.76 11.96
CA LEU A 20 -2.24 2.69 11.15
C LEU A 20 -0.72 2.61 11.35
N ILE A 21 -0.01 3.74 11.34
CA ILE A 21 1.43 3.79 11.60
C ILE A 21 1.73 3.27 13.02
N ALA A 22 1.02 3.75 14.03
CA ALA A 22 1.23 3.32 15.41
C ALA A 22 0.97 1.82 15.58
N THR A 23 -0.12 1.29 15.00
CA THR A 23 -0.46 -0.13 15.05
C THR A 23 0.64 -0.99 14.42
N ASN A 24 1.15 -0.61 13.25
CA ASN A 24 2.25 -1.32 12.59
C ASN A 24 3.54 -1.29 13.41
N CYS A 25 3.88 -0.13 14.00
CA CYS A 25 5.05 -0.02 14.87
C CYS A 25 4.91 -0.89 16.13
N ILE A 26 3.74 -0.90 16.76
CA ILE A 26 3.48 -1.73 17.95
C ILE A 26 3.53 -3.22 17.59
N ALA A 27 2.91 -3.64 16.49
CA ALA A 27 2.96 -5.02 16.03
C ALA A 27 4.41 -5.46 15.77
N PHE A 28 5.21 -4.64 15.09
CA PHE A 28 6.61 -4.96 14.83
C PHE A 28 7.46 -5.01 16.10
N LEU A 29 7.24 -4.12 17.06
CA LEU A 29 7.92 -4.20 18.37
C LEU A 29 7.57 -5.49 19.11
N PHE A 30 6.34 -5.98 18.97
CA PHE A 30 5.95 -7.29 19.47
C PHE A 30 6.68 -8.41 18.71
N GLU A 31 6.69 -8.39 17.37
CA GLU A 31 7.39 -9.39 16.54
C GLU A 31 8.86 -9.56 16.95
N ILE A 32 9.61 -8.46 17.12
CA ILE A 32 11.02 -8.51 17.49
C ILE A 32 11.28 -8.90 18.96
N SER A 33 10.26 -8.93 19.81
CA SER A 33 10.36 -9.40 21.19
C SER A 33 10.23 -10.92 21.33
N LEU A 34 9.76 -11.60 20.27
CA LEU A 34 9.53 -13.03 20.25
C LEU A 34 10.84 -13.81 20.02
N SER A 35 10.90 -15.02 20.55
CA SER A 35 11.94 -15.98 20.15
C SER A 35 11.76 -16.39 18.68
N PRO A 36 12.79 -16.92 18.00
CA PRO A 36 12.67 -17.37 16.60
C PRO A 36 11.54 -18.37 16.38
N TYR A 37 11.32 -19.28 17.32
CA TYR A 37 10.24 -20.27 17.25
C TYR A 37 8.85 -19.62 17.36
N GLU A 38 8.66 -18.72 18.31
CA GLU A 38 7.39 -18.00 18.50
C GLU A 38 7.08 -17.11 17.29
N LEU A 39 8.09 -16.45 16.73
CA LEU A 39 7.95 -15.64 15.52
C LEU A 39 7.52 -16.52 14.32
N GLU A 40 8.11 -17.69 14.14
CA GLU A 40 7.71 -18.63 13.08
C GLU A 40 6.24 -19.05 13.23
N GLN A 41 5.79 -19.34 14.46
CA GLN A 41 4.39 -19.68 14.74
C GLN A 41 3.46 -18.48 14.46
N LEU A 42 3.86 -17.27 14.86
CA LEU A 42 3.10 -16.06 14.56
C LEU A 42 2.95 -15.85 13.05
N LEU A 43 4.04 -15.94 12.30
CA LEU A 43 4.04 -15.78 10.85
C LEU A 43 3.22 -16.85 10.15
N TYR A 44 3.31 -18.10 10.62
CA TYR A 44 2.50 -19.19 10.07
C TYR A 44 1.00 -18.94 10.26
N GLN A 45 0.59 -18.37 11.39
CA GLN A 45 -0.81 -18.13 11.71
C GLN A 45 -1.35 -16.84 11.08
N PHE A 46 -0.58 -15.75 11.03
CA PHE A 46 -1.07 -14.41 10.71
C PHE A 46 -0.52 -13.81 9.41
N ALA A 47 0.54 -14.37 8.83
CA ALA A 47 1.02 -13.97 7.52
C ALA A 47 0.27 -14.72 6.39
N LEU A 48 0.31 -14.16 5.19
CA LEU A 48 -0.36 -14.73 4.03
C LEU A 48 0.53 -15.80 3.36
N VAL A 49 0.14 -17.06 3.44
CA VAL A 49 0.81 -18.17 2.73
C VAL A 49 -0.06 -18.63 1.56
N PRO A 50 0.28 -18.28 0.30
CA PRO A 50 -0.58 -18.53 -0.86
C PRO A 50 -0.97 -20.01 -1.05
N ALA A 51 -0.02 -20.95 -0.86
CA ALA A 51 -0.27 -22.39 -1.02
C ALA A 51 -1.43 -22.91 -0.16
N ARG A 52 -1.62 -22.38 1.06
CA ARG A 52 -2.74 -22.73 1.94
C ARG A 52 -4.10 -22.50 1.27
N TYR A 53 -4.26 -21.40 0.55
CA TYR A 53 -5.51 -21.06 -0.13
C TYR A 53 -5.77 -21.95 -1.34
N SER A 54 -4.73 -22.37 -2.04
CA SER A 54 -4.84 -23.29 -3.17
C SER A 54 -5.30 -24.69 -2.70
N GLU A 55 -4.84 -25.15 -1.56
CA GLU A 55 -5.28 -26.40 -0.92
C GLU A 55 -6.76 -26.32 -0.51
N ILE A 56 -7.19 -25.20 0.09
CA ILE A 56 -8.59 -24.96 0.46
C ILE A 56 -9.50 -24.97 -0.77
N LEU A 57 -9.08 -24.30 -1.85
CA LEU A 57 -9.87 -24.24 -3.10
C LEU A 57 -9.93 -25.58 -3.84
N ALA A 58 -8.94 -26.47 -3.63
CA ALA A 58 -8.88 -27.79 -4.21
C ALA A 58 -9.66 -28.85 -3.39
N SER A 59 -9.98 -28.54 -2.13
CA SER A 59 -10.81 -29.39 -1.28
C SER A 59 -12.29 -29.25 -1.63
N ASP A 60 -13.04 -30.35 -1.70
CA ASP A 60 -14.49 -30.32 -1.92
C ASP A 60 -15.26 -29.71 -0.73
N GLU A 61 -14.60 -29.48 0.39
CA GLU A 61 -15.14 -28.85 1.59
C GLU A 61 -14.64 -27.40 1.69
N ILE A 62 -15.29 -26.48 0.98
CA ILE A 62 -15.08 -25.05 1.19
C ILE A 62 -15.78 -24.65 2.50
N ASN A 63 -15.12 -24.85 3.60
CA ASN A 63 -15.56 -24.33 4.90
C ASN A 63 -14.43 -23.42 5.44
N PRO A 64 -14.37 -22.15 4.99
CA PRO A 64 -13.30 -21.24 5.44
C PRO A 64 -13.44 -21.03 6.94
N VAL A 65 -12.47 -21.53 7.67
CA VAL A 65 -12.33 -21.26 9.10
C VAL A 65 -11.87 -19.81 9.25
N ILE A 66 -12.18 -19.18 10.37
CA ILE A 66 -11.71 -17.82 10.71
C ILE A 66 -10.20 -17.69 10.48
N ASP A 67 -9.44 -18.74 10.75
CA ASP A 67 -7.98 -18.81 10.59
C ASP A 67 -7.51 -18.65 9.14
N ASP A 68 -8.38 -18.91 8.15
CA ASP A 68 -8.05 -18.74 6.73
C ASP A 68 -8.36 -17.32 6.22
N VAL A 69 -9.34 -16.66 6.84
CA VAL A 69 -9.74 -15.29 6.48
C VAL A 69 -8.85 -14.24 7.18
N LEU A 70 -8.44 -14.54 8.40
CA LEU A 70 -7.67 -13.62 9.24
C LEU A 70 -6.36 -13.15 8.60
N PRO A 71 -5.53 -14.03 7.97
CA PRO A 71 -4.29 -13.61 7.31
C PRO A 71 -4.45 -12.61 6.18
N LEU A 72 -5.62 -12.56 5.51
CA LEU A 72 -5.91 -11.56 4.47
C LEU A 72 -5.84 -10.13 5.02
N PHE A 73 -6.07 -9.96 6.32
CA PHE A 73 -6.04 -8.67 7.02
C PHE A 73 -4.79 -8.49 7.87
N THR A 74 -4.42 -9.51 8.65
CA THR A 74 -3.34 -9.39 9.63
C THR A 74 -1.97 -9.26 9.00
N MET A 75 -1.76 -9.86 7.84
CA MET A 75 -0.51 -9.72 7.09
C MET A 75 -0.10 -8.27 6.84
N MET A 76 -1.08 -7.35 6.75
CA MET A 76 -0.83 -5.91 6.53
C MET A 76 -0.13 -5.23 7.71
N PHE A 77 -0.09 -5.87 8.89
CA PHE A 77 0.49 -5.30 10.12
C PHE A 77 1.81 -5.97 10.51
N LEU A 78 2.21 -7.04 9.83
CA LEU A 78 3.47 -7.74 10.07
C LEU A 78 4.59 -7.21 9.18
N HIS A 79 5.84 -7.25 9.66
CA HIS A 79 6.98 -6.73 8.89
C HIS A 79 8.22 -7.59 9.04
N GLY A 80 8.87 -7.92 7.91
CA GLY A 80 10.07 -8.76 7.85
C GLY A 80 11.38 -8.10 8.31
N GLY A 81 11.34 -6.86 8.86
CA GLY A 81 12.52 -6.18 9.38
C GLY A 81 12.39 -4.66 9.39
N TRP A 82 13.34 -4.01 10.05
CA TRP A 82 13.34 -2.56 10.27
C TRP A 82 13.23 -1.72 8.99
N LEU A 83 14.00 -2.06 7.96
CA LEU A 83 13.96 -1.30 6.71
C LEU A 83 12.60 -1.42 6.03
N HIS A 84 12.00 -2.60 6.06
CA HIS A 84 10.66 -2.85 5.52
C HIS A 84 9.61 -2.01 6.25
N LEU A 85 9.60 -2.01 7.58
CA LEU A 85 8.71 -1.16 8.38
C LEU A 85 8.91 0.32 8.07
N ILE A 86 10.16 0.80 8.14
CA ILE A 86 10.48 2.23 7.95
C ILE A 86 10.01 2.70 6.57
N LEU A 87 10.27 1.97 5.50
CA LEU A 87 9.86 2.36 4.14
C LEU A 87 8.33 2.37 3.98
N ASN A 88 7.63 1.41 4.59
CA ASN A 88 6.18 1.37 4.60
C ASN A 88 5.59 2.55 5.36
N MET A 89 6.04 2.77 6.59
CA MET A 89 5.51 3.86 7.43
C MET A 89 5.85 5.23 6.87
N TRP A 90 7.03 5.38 6.28
CA TRP A 90 7.41 6.60 5.59
C TRP A 90 6.50 6.90 4.40
N THR A 91 6.24 5.91 3.56
CA THR A 91 5.36 6.07 2.39
C THR A 91 3.92 6.37 2.84
N LEU A 92 3.43 5.65 3.85
CA LEU A 92 2.11 5.89 4.42
C LEU A 92 2.00 7.28 5.03
N TRP A 93 3.01 7.73 5.80
CA TRP A 93 3.08 9.07 6.38
C TRP A 93 3.08 10.17 5.31
N LEU A 94 3.73 9.92 4.17
CA LEU A 94 3.86 10.91 3.11
C LEU A 94 2.58 11.05 2.26
N PHE A 95 1.93 9.95 1.90
CA PHE A 95 0.80 9.93 0.96
C PHE A 95 -0.56 9.70 1.63
N GLY A 96 -0.59 8.99 2.74
CA GLY A 96 -1.80 8.64 3.49
C GLY A 96 -2.64 9.86 3.88
N PRO A 97 -2.05 10.91 4.49
CA PRO A 97 -2.80 12.10 4.91
C PRO A 97 -3.61 12.74 3.79
N THR A 98 -3.05 12.79 2.59
CA THR A 98 -3.70 13.39 1.42
C THR A 98 -4.95 12.61 1.01
N ILE A 99 -4.88 11.28 1.03
CA ILE A 99 -6.02 10.43 0.65
C ILE A 99 -7.05 10.37 1.78
N GLU A 100 -6.61 10.31 3.02
CA GLU A 100 -7.50 10.39 4.18
C GLU A 100 -8.29 11.70 4.19
N ASP A 101 -7.64 12.83 3.86
CA ASP A 101 -8.29 14.13 3.75
C ASP A 101 -9.41 14.12 2.69
N ARG A 102 -9.28 13.38 1.61
CA ARG A 102 -10.27 13.29 0.52
C ARG A 102 -11.40 12.32 0.80
N LEU A 103 -11.10 11.22 1.49
CA LEU A 103 -12.08 10.17 1.77
C LEU A 103 -12.83 10.40 3.10
N GLY A 104 -12.17 11.03 4.06
CA GLY A 104 -12.57 11.05 5.47
C GLY A 104 -12.17 9.77 6.20
N HIS A 105 -12.09 9.86 7.51
CA HIS A 105 -11.48 8.85 8.37
C HIS A 105 -12.05 7.43 8.15
N SER A 106 -13.37 7.26 8.28
CA SER A 106 -14.00 5.94 8.20
C SER A 106 -13.88 5.30 6.82
N ARG A 107 -14.09 6.09 5.75
CA ARG A 107 -13.97 5.61 4.38
C ARG A 107 -12.53 5.30 4.03
N TYR A 108 -11.58 6.09 4.54
CA TYR A 108 -10.16 5.83 4.32
C TYR A 108 -9.72 4.53 4.98
N LEU A 109 -10.16 4.24 6.20
CA LEU A 109 -9.86 2.96 6.85
C LEU A 109 -10.43 1.78 6.06
N ALA A 110 -11.73 1.84 5.70
CA ALA A 110 -12.36 0.79 4.89
C ALA A 110 -11.65 0.62 3.54
N PHE A 111 -11.30 1.72 2.88
CA PHE A 111 -10.55 1.73 1.62
C PHE A 111 -9.18 1.08 1.76
N TYR A 112 -8.42 1.45 2.79
CA TYR A 112 -7.09 0.90 3.06
C TYR A 112 -7.14 -0.62 3.25
N LEU A 113 -8.06 -1.09 4.10
CA LEU A 113 -8.26 -2.52 4.35
C LEU A 113 -8.71 -3.26 3.08
N THR A 114 -9.63 -2.68 2.31
CA THR A 114 -10.09 -3.26 1.04
C THR A 114 -8.96 -3.39 0.04
N CYS A 115 -8.12 -2.36 -0.12
CA CYS A 115 -6.95 -2.41 -0.99
C CYS A 115 -5.97 -3.50 -0.55
N GLY A 116 -5.78 -3.68 0.76
CA GLY A 116 -4.94 -4.73 1.32
C GLY A 116 -5.48 -6.13 1.04
N VAL A 117 -6.79 -6.35 1.21
CA VAL A 117 -7.42 -7.63 0.87
C VAL A 117 -7.32 -7.94 -0.62
N VAL A 118 -7.57 -6.95 -1.49
CA VAL A 118 -7.40 -7.14 -2.95
C VAL A 118 -5.95 -7.44 -3.29
N ALA A 119 -4.99 -6.81 -2.62
CA ALA A 119 -3.57 -7.11 -2.76
C ALA A 119 -3.25 -8.56 -2.37
N SER A 120 -3.80 -9.03 -1.24
CA SER A 120 -3.66 -10.43 -0.79
C SER A 120 -4.21 -11.42 -1.81
N VAL A 121 -5.43 -11.18 -2.31
CA VAL A 121 -6.07 -12.01 -3.33
C VAL A 121 -5.25 -12.05 -4.63
N ALA A 122 -4.76 -10.89 -5.09
CA ALA A 122 -3.89 -10.83 -6.26
C ALA A 122 -2.60 -11.64 -6.05
N HIS A 123 -1.98 -11.55 -4.87
CA HIS A 123 -0.77 -12.32 -4.57
C HIS A 123 -1.03 -13.84 -4.57
N ILE A 124 -2.11 -14.30 -3.96
CA ILE A 124 -2.53 -15.72 -3.98
C ILE A 124 -2.71 -16.18 -5.43
N PHE A 125 -3.44 -15.41 -6.23
CA PHE A 125 -3.77 -15.78 -7.61
C PHE A 125 -2.53 -15.98 -8.49
N PHE A 126 -1.53 -15.10 -8.38
CA PHE A 126 -0.31 -15.17 -9.19
C PHE A 126 0.78 -16.08 -8.59
N ASN A 127 0.68 -16.47 -7.33
CA ASN A 127 1.66 -17.31 -6.63
C ASN A 127 1.01 -18.52 -5.93
N PRO A 128 0.14 -19.29 -6.57
CA PRO A 128 -0.73 -20.28 -5.91
C PRO A 128 0.01 -21.40 -5.18
N VAL A 129 1.25 -21.68 -5.54
CA VAL A 129 2.08 -22.75 -4.94
C VAL A 129 3.16 -22.23 -3.98
N SER A 130 3.20 -20.92 -3.74
CA SER A 130 4.21 -20.32 -2.86
C SER A 130 3.94 -20.67 -1.40
N ILE A 131 4.94 -21.21 -0.74
CA ILE A 131 4.96 -21.47 0.71
C ILE A 131 5.61 -20.33 1.49
N VAL A 132 6.13 -19.32 0.80
CA VAL A 132 6.77 -18.15 1.43
C VAL A 132 5.70 -17.25 2.00
N PRO A 133 5.74 -16.91 3.30
CA PRO A 133 4.79 -16.00 3.90
C PRO A 133 4.94 -14.59 3.33
N ALA A 134 3.89 -14.04 2.75
CA ALA A 134 3.82 -12.63 2.39
C ALA A 134 3.27 -11.82 3.57
N LEU A 135 3.91 -10.66 3.82
CA LEU A 135 3.59 -9.77 4.95
C LEU A 135 3.98 -8.33 4.61
N GLY A 136 3.34 -7.39 5.24
CA GLY A 136 3.62 -5.96 5.10
C GLY A 136 2.42 -5.11 4.68
N ALA A 137 2.40 -3.87 5.13
CA ALA A 137 1.40 -2.86 4.79
C ALA A 137 1.42 -2.45 3.31
N SER A 138 2.46 -2.87 2.57
CA SER A 138 2.82 -2.33 1.26
C SER A 138 1.75 -2.53 0.18
N GLY A 139 0.97 -3.62 0.23
CA GLY A 139 -0.16 -3.85 -0.68
C GLY A 139 -1.27 -2.80 -0.50
N ALA A 140 -1.67 -2.51 0.74
CA ALA A 140 -2.64 -1.45 1.04
C ALA A 140 -2.07 -0.06 0.73
N ILE A 141 -0.79 0.19 1.03
CA ILE A 141 -0.07 1.43 0.69
C ILE A 141 0.02 1.62 -0.83
N ALA A 142 0.19 0.56 -1.60
CA ALA A 142 0.11 0.61 -3.05
C ALA A 142 -1.26 1.12 -3.52
N GLY A 143 -2.34 0.74 -2.84
CA GLY A 143 -3.67 1.31 -3.05
C GLY A 143 -3.74 2.82 -2.78
N VAL A 144 -3.10 3.28 -1.72
CA VAL A 144 -2.95 4.72 -1.41
C VAL A 144 -2.18 5.43 -2.54
N LEU A 145 -1.10 4.86 -3.04
CA LEU A 145 -0.33 5.42 -4.16
C LEU A 145 -1.14 5.45 -5.47
N GLY A 146 -1.90 4.39 -5.77
CA GLY A 146 -2.78 4.32 -6.93
C GLY A 146 -3.85 5.40 -6.88
N SER A 147 -4.48 5.61 -5.71
CA SER A 147 -5.44 6.68 -5.50
C SER A 147 -4.82 8.07 -5.56
N TYR A 148 -3.61 8.24 -5.04
CA TYR A 148 -2.87 9.51 -5.14
C TYR A 148 -2.58 9.86 -6.61
N MET A 149 -2.09 8.91 -7.40
CA MET A 149 -1.85 9.10 -8.82
C MET A 149 -3.15 9.43 -9.58
N ARG A 150 -4.27 8.82 -9.21
CA ARG A 150 -5.58 9.05 -9.84
C ARG A 150 -6.16 10.43 -9.54
N LEU A 151 -6.04 10.90 -8.29
CA LEU A 151 -6.61 12.17 -7.85
C LEU A 151 -5.69 13.37 -8.11
N PHE A 152 -4.37 13.16 -8.07
CA PHE A 152 -3.38 14.23 -8.10
C PHE A 152 -2.21 13.95 -9.07
N PRO A 153 -2.47 13.61 -10.35
CA PRO A 153 -1.43 13.21 -11.29
C PRO A 153 -0.38 14.30 -11.54
N LEU A 154 -0.77 15.58 -11.45
CA LEU A 154 0.09 16.74 -11.67
C LEU A 154 0.61 17.38 -10.38
N ALA A 155 0.24 16.86 -9.21
CA ALA A 155 0.87 17.26 -7.97
C ALA A 155 2.37 16.92 -7.98
N ARG A 156 3.15 17.65 -7.19
CA ARG A 156 4.59 17.44 -7.15
C ARG A 156 5.01 16.64 -5.93
N VAL A 157 5.91 15.72 -6.15
CA VAL A 157 6.62 14.98 -5.11
C VAL A 157 8.06 15.48 -5.10
N VAL A 158 8.49 16.01 -3.97
CA VAL A 158 9.88 16.40 -3.77
C VAL A 158 10.68 15.15 -3.45
N VAL A 159 11.66 14.85 -4.28
CA VAL A 159 12.54 13.69 -4.11
C VAL A 159 13.97 14.14 -3.87
N VAL A 160 14.69 13.41 -3.03
CA VAL A 160 16.13 13.58 -2.84
C VAL A 160 16.88 12.47 -3.56
N VAL A 161 17.91 12.87 -4.29
CA VAL A 161 18.87 11.97 -4.94
C VAL A 161 20.26 12.28 -4.38
N PRO A 162 20.86 11.39 -3.58
CA PRO A 162 22.22 11.56 -3.11
C PRO A 162 23.19 11.28 -4.26
N ILE A 163 23.94 12.29 -4.68
CA ILE A 163 25.01 12.14 -5.66
C ILE A 163 26.33 12.54 -5.00
N LEU A 164 27.24 11.58 -4.84
CA LEU A 164 28.56 11.80 -4.21
C LEU A 164 28.45 12.59 -2.87
N PHE A 165 27.54 12.16 -1.99
CA PHE A 165 27.27 12.79 -0.68
C PHE A 165 26.57 14.17 -0.72
N ILE A 166 26.23 14.68 -1.90
CA ILE A 166 25.45 15.92 -2.04
C ILE A 166 23.98 15.55 -2.27
N PRO A 167 23.06 15.93 -1.35
CA PRO A 167 21.64 15.70 -1.56
C PRO A 167 21.10 16.72 -2.59
N LEU A 168 20.73 16.25 -3.76
CA LEU A 168 20.05 17.06 -4.77
C LEU A 168 18.53 16.86 -4.63
N PHE A 169 17.79 17.95 -4.64
CA PHE A 169 16.34 17.96 -4.51
C PHE A 169 15.69 18.24 -5.86
N PHE A 170 14.73 17.41 -6.22
CA PHE A 170 13.98 17.55 -7.46
C PHE A 170 12.48 17.51 -7.17
N GLU A 171 11.71 18.31 -7.88
CA GLU A 171 10.27 18.22 -7.91
C GLU A 171 9.84 17.42 -9.13
N VAL A 172 9.19 16.29 -8.90
CA VAL A 172 8.72 15.38 -9.95
C VAL A 172 7.20 15.29 -9.88
N TYR A 173 6.52 15.34 -11.02
CA TYR A 173 5.08 15.11 -11.02
C TYR A 173 4.74 13.71 -10.51
N ALA A 174 3.64 13.63 -9.74
CA ALA A 174 3.17 12.38 -9.14
C ALA A 174 3.00 11.26 -10.19
N PHE A 175 2.48 11.60 -11.37
CA PHE A 175 2.34 10.66 -12.48
C PHE A 175 3.67 9.98 -12.83
N PHE A 176 4.76 10.72 -12.90
CA PHE A 176 6.07 10.14 -13.21
C PHE A 176 6.66 9.37 -12.03
N TYR A 177 6.59 9.92 -10.82
CA TYR A 177 7.15 9.28 -9.64
C TYR A 177 6.43 7.96 -9.31
N VAL A 178 5.12 8.04 -9.15
CA VAL A 178 4.28 6.88 -8.77
C VAL A 178 4.13 5.91 -9.94
N GLY A 179 4.02 6.43 -11.18
CA GLY A 179 3.95 5.63 -12.39
C GLY A 179 5.23 4.83 -12.63
N PHE A 180 6.42 5.42 -12.42
CA PHE A 180 7.67 4.71 -12.50
C PHE A 180 7.79 3.64 -11.40
N TRP A 181 7.40 3.96 -10.18
CA TRP A 181 7.35 2.98 -9.09
C TRP A 181 6.45 1.79 -9.47
N PHE A 182 5.25 2.05 -9.98
CA PHE A 182 4.31 1.02 -10.42
C PHE A 182 4.86 0.18 -11.59
N LEU A 183 5.47 0.83 -12.59
CA LEU A 183 6.12 0.13 -13.69
C LEU A 183 7.18 -0.85 -13.19
N MET A 184 7.99 -0.45 -12.19
CA MET A 184 8.99 -1.35 -11.59
C MET A 184 8.33 -2.55 -10.91
N GLN A 185 7.16 -2.39 -10.25
CA GLN A 185 6.42 -3.52 -9.68
C GLN A 185 5.99 -4.51 -10.76
N VAL A 186 5.45 -4.00 -11.88
CA VAL A 186 5.00 -4.84 -13.00
C VAL A 186 6.18 -5.59 -13.63
N LEU A 187 7.29 -4.89 -13.91
CA LEU A 187 8.48 -5.52 -14.50
C LEU A 187 9.07 -6.61 -13.59
N GLN A 188 9.16 -6.34 -12.29
CA GLN A 188 9.67 -7.32 -11.32
C GLN A 188 8.71 -8.51 -11.17
N GLY A 189 7.40 -8.27 -11.10
CA GLY A 189 6.41 -9.34 -11.05
C GLY A 189 6.43 -10.23 -12.30
N MET A 190 6.62 -9.65 -13.48
CA MET A 190 6.76 -10.41 -14.73
C MET A 190 8.07 -11.22 -14.77
N LEU A 191 9.18 -10.66 -14.29
CA LEU A 191 10.45 -11.37 -14.19
C LEU A 191 10.35 -12.54 -13.22
N ASP A 192 9.68 -12.35 -12.09
CA ASP A 192 9.45 -13.38 -11.07
C ASP A 192 8.69 -14.59 -11.66
N LEU A 193 7.66 -14.33 -12.49
CA LEU A 193 6.96 -15.41 -13.21
C LEU A 193 7.83 -16.14 -14.23
N ALA A 194 8.84 -15.48 -14.80
CA ALA A 194 9.69 -16.04 -15.85
C ALA A 194 10.85 -16.91 -15.31
N VAL A 195 11.32 -16.66 -14.08
CA VAL A 195 12.60 -17.18 -13.57
C VAL A 195 12.44 -18.33 -12.57
N THR A 196 11.28 -18.91 -12.37
CA THR A 196 10.97 -19.95 -11.36
C THR A 196 10.54 -19.42 -9.98
N PRO A 197 9.37 -19.90 -9.49
CA PRO A 197 8.65 -19.27 -8.37
C PRO A 197 9.16 -19.63 -6.96
N THR A 198 10.44 -19.93 -6.77
CA THR A 198 10.92 -20.49 -5.50
C THR A 198 11.49 -19.47 -4.49
N ARG A 199 11.59 -18.18 -4.84
CA ARG A 199 12.14 -17.12 -3.98
C ARG A 199 11.57 -15.74 -4.31
N ALA A 200 10.27 -15.52 -4.17
CA ALA A 200 9.75 -14.17 -4.17
C ALA A 200 10.01 -13.53 -2.79
N ASP A 201 11.12 -12.85 -2.62
CA ASP A 201 11.42 -12.06 -1.41
C ASP A 201 10.50 -10.84 -1.27
N VAL A 202 9.80 -10.45 -2.35
CA VAL A 202 8.87 -9.32 -2.40
C VAL A 202 7.57 -9.71 -3.09
N ALA A 203 6.45 -9.33 -2.49
CA ALA A 203 5.11 -9.64 -3.00
C ALA A 203 4.69 -8.64 -4.12
N TRP A 204 5.36 -8.67 -5.27
CA TRP A 204 5.11 -7.75 -6.39
C TRP A 204 3.64 -7.72 -6.82
N TRP A 205 3.00 -8.87 -6.91
CA TRP A 205 1.59 -8.98 -7.31
C TRP A 205 0.63 -8.40 -6.28
N ALA A 206 0.99 -8.42 -4.99
CA ALA A 206 0.24 -7.70 -3.97
C ALA A 206 0.29 -6.17 -4.22
N HIS A 207 1.46 -5.64 -4.57
CA HIS A 207 1.61 -4.22 -4.88
C HIS A 207 0.79 -3.83 -6.12
N ILE A 208 0.83 -4.65 -7.17
CA ILE A 208 0.07 -4.42 -8.41
C ILE A 208 -1.44 -4.46 -8.11
N GLY A 209 -1.91 -5.50 -7.42
CA GLY A 209 -3.32 -5.66 -7.06
C GLY A 209 -3.85 -4.51 -6.20
N GLY A 210 -3.10 -4.14 -5.15
CA GLY A 210 -3.44 -3.01 -4.29
C GLY A 210 -3.48 -1.68 -5.02
N PHE A 211 -2.49 -1.41 -5.87
CA PHE A 211 -2.42 -0.20 -6.69
C PHE A 211 -3.63 -0.07 -7.64
N VAL A 212 -3.92 -1.13 -8.38
CA VAL A 212 -5.07 -1.15 -9.31
C VAL A 212 -6.38 -0.97 -8.56
N ALA A 213 -6.54 -1.64 -7.40
CA ALA A 213 -7.71 -1.47 -6.56
C ALA A 213 -7.88 -0.01 -6.11
N GLY A 214 -6.81 0.61 -5.59
CA GLY A 214 -6.86 2.00 -5.15
C GLY A 214 -7.17 2.98 -6.26
N PHE A 215 -6.53 2.81 -7.42
CA PHE A 215 -6.78 3.63 -8.61
C PHE A 215 -8.22 3.53 -9.10
N ALA A 216 -8.80 2.31 -9.10
CA ALA A 216 -10.15 2.08 -9.57
C ALA A 216 -11.24 2.49 -8.57
N LEU A 217 -11.03 2.26 -7.27
CA LEU A 217 -12.05 2.47 -6.24
C LEU A 217 -12.16 3.93 -5.79
N VAL A 218 -11.06 4.69 -5.78
CA VAL A 218 -11.07 6.05 -5.22
C VAL A 218 -12.11 6.99 -5.84
N PRO A 219 -12.38 7.00 -7.15
CA PRO A 219 -13.39 7.88 -7.73
C PRO A 219 -14.81 7.61 -7.22
N LEU A 220 -15.07 6.36 -6.79
CA LEU A 220 -16.40 5.93 -6.33
C LEU A 220 -16.70 6.37 -4.89
N ILE A 221 -15.66 6.61 -4.09
CA ILE A 221 -15.78 6.83 -2.64
C ILE A 221 -15.32 8.20 -2.17
N VAL A 222 -14.68 8.99 -3.04
CA VAL A 222 -14.23 10.34 -2.71
C VAL A 222 -15.41 11.25 -2.33
N GLN A 223 -15.26 12.02 -1.25
CA GLN A 223 -16.32 12.91 -0.76
C GLN A 223 -16.36 14.21 -1.57
N SER A 224 -17.51 14.50 -2.18
CA SER A 224 -17.70 15.72 -2.97
C SER A 224 -17.56 17.00 -2.13
N GLU A 225 -18.04 17.00 -0.89
CA GLU A 225 -17.95 18.13 0.02
C GLU A 225 -16.51 18.53 0.37
N ARG A 226 -15.61 17.57 0.39
CA ARG A 226 -14.18 17.80 0.62
C ARG A 226 -13.44 18.35 -0.59
N ARG A 227 -14.15 18.55 -1.71
CA ARG A 227 -13.61 19.17 -2.92
C ARG A 227 -13.62 20.69 -2.86
N TYR A 228 -14.42 21.31 -1.99
CA TYR A 228 -14.61 22.76 -1.92
C TYR A 228 -13.57 23.51 -1.06
N ARG A 229 -12.31 23.12 -1.12
CA ARG A 229 -11.22 23.94 -0.60
C ARG A 229 -10.54 24.72 -1.72
N ALA A 230 -9.74 25.71 -1.34
CA ALA A 230 -8.98 26.49 -2.31
C ALA A 230 -8.19 25.56 -3.27
N TYR A 231 -8.29 25.86 -4.55
CA TYR A 231 -7.53 25.16 -5.57
C TYR A 231 -6.05 25.54 -5.50
N TYR A 232 -5.19 24.54 -5.53
CA TYR A 232 -3.76 24.74 -5.66
C TYR A 232 -3.31 24.29 -7.04
N ARG A 233 -2.46 25.09 -7.70
CA ARG A 233 -2.04 24.89 -9.08
C ARG A 233 -1.41 23.52 -9.36
N ASP A 234 -0.88 22.87 -8.34
CA ASP A 234 -0.23 21.57 -8.38
C ASP A 234 -1.15 20.40 -8.00
N GLU A 235 -2.43 20.63 -7.74
CA GLU A 235 -3.40 19.57 -7.43
C GLU A 235 -3.88 18.78 -8.65
N GLY A 236 -3.46 19.15 -9.85
CA GLY A 236 -3.83 18.45 -11.07
C GLY A 236 -5.24 18.78 -11.57
N VAL A 237 -5.53 18.31 -12.76
CA VAL A 237 -6.66 18.75 -13.59
C VAL A 237 -7.97 18.03 -13.28
N LEU A 238 -7.97 17.04 -12.37
CA LEU A 238 -9.18 16.25 -12.14
C LEU A 238 -10.22 17.03 -11.31
N GLY A 239 -10.73 18.09 -11.94
CA GLY A 239 -12.00 18.67 -11.57
C GLY A 239 -12.01 19.63 -10.39
N PHE A 240 -10.88 20.24 -10.04
CA PHE A 240 -10.87 21.29 -9.03
C PHE A 240 -10.60 22.63 -9.69
N ASP A 241 -11.67 23.27 -10.13
CA ASP A 241 -11.70 24.67 -10.48
C ASP A 241 -11.60 25.52 -9.19
N PRO A 242 -10.80 26.60 -9.16
CA PRO A 242 -10.75 27.54 -8.05
C PRO A 242 -12.11 28.13 -7.65
N GLU A 243 -13.06 28.14 -8.58
CA GLU A 243 -14.42 28.64 -8.38
C GLU A 243 -15.43 27.55 -8.01
N GLY A 244 -14.98 26.28 -7.80
CA GLY A 244 -15.85 25.17 -7.41
C GLY A 244 -16.79 24.67 -8.51
N ARG A 245 -16.56 25.03 -9.76
CA ARG A 245 -17.30 24.54 -10.92
C ARG A 245 -16.66 23.26 -11.43
N MET A 246 -17.45 22.23 -11.61
CA MET A 246 -17.06 21.00 -12.34
C MET A 246 -17.42 21.13 -13.80
#